data_d305debf1b9de56046115d64bbd02c7c
#
_entry.id   d305debf1b9de56046115d64bbd02c7c
#
_cell.length_a   1.000
_cell.length_b   1.000
_cell.length_c   1.000
_cell.angle_alpha   90.00
_cell.angle_beta   90.00
_cell.angle_gamma   90.00
#
_symmetry.space_group_name_H-M   'P 1'
#
loop_
_entity.id
_entity.type
_entity.pdbx_description
1 polymer ?
#
loop_
_entity_poly.entity_id
_entity_poly.type
_entity_poly.pdbx_seq_one_letter_code
_entity_poly.pdbx_strand_id
1 'polypeptide(L)'
;PAAASGAPLDPKALILSLKARMAGNNADKPLIDGIVGKDALWSCTTCGACVKVCPAQIPTPDIIVQMRRHLALEEGDFPDGLAQALENTSGVGNPWGMDPGSRLNWAKGLDVEVAKPGVDYDVLYWVGCSASYDKRAQKIARAMVEIFRAAGVKFAVMAEERCHGEFGRRAGEEYLFQTAAAENIESLSKYSFKEIVAACPHCFNTLKNEYPQFEGGRFTVVSHVQFIARLLEEKRITPKLAQAGSVTFHDACYLARHNGIGRDPRTILNAIGVPLVEPERRGCNALCCGAGGAQIFMDKPSRINI
;
A
#
# COMPACT_ATOMS: atom_id res chain seq x y z
N PRO A 1 10.88 -9.25 -10.55
CA PRO A 1 9.48 -9.08 -11.00
C PRO A 1 9.40 -8.44 -12.39
N ALA A 2 10.08 -7.30 -12.66
CA ALA A 2 10.01 -6.61 -13.94
C ALA A 2 10.36 -7.54 -15.13
N ALA A 3 11.51 -8.24 -15.07
CA ALA A 3 11.89 -9.18 -16.11
C ALA A 3 10.87 -10.33 -16.28
N ALA A 4 10.27 -10.82 -15.18
CA ALA A 4 9.27 -11.88 -15.23
C ALA A 4 7.94 -11.43 -15.88
N SER A 5 7.65 -10.12 -15.88
CA SER A 5 6.45 -9.54 -16.53
C SER A 5 6.73 -8.98 -17.93
N GLY A 6 7.94 -9.16 -18.47
CA GLY A 6 8.34 -8.55 -19.73
C GLY A 6 8.47 -7.03 -19.70
N ALA A 7 8.51 -6.43 -18.51
CA ALA A 7 8.67 -4.97 -18.37
C ALA A 7 10.09 -4.51 -18.74
N PRO A 8 10.25 -3.35 -19.39
CA PRO A 8 11.54 -2.86 -19.89
C PRO A 8 12.45 -2.30 -18.79
N LEU A 9 12.27 -2.71 -17.53
CA LEU A 9 13.07 -2.26 -16.40
C LEU A 9 14.09 -3.33 -15.98
N ASP A 10 15.37 -3.02 -16.17
CA ASP A 10 16.49 -3.71 -15.52
C ASP A 10 17.08 -2.81 -14.42
N PRO A 11 16.82 -3.08 -13.13
CA PRO A 11 17.30 -2.25 -12.02
C PRO A 11 18.84 -2.16 -11.95
N LYS A 12 19.56 -3.21 -12.34
CA LYS A 12 21.03 -3.23 -12.36
C LYS A 12 21.55 -2.35 -13.49
N ALA A 13 21.03 -2.52 -14.70
CA ALA A 13 21.43 -1.71 -15.86
C ALA A 13 21.14 -0.23 -15.61
N LEU A 14 20.02 0.12 -15.01
CA LEU A 14 19.69 1.50 -14.62
C LEU A 14 20.78 2.11 -13.72
N ILE A 15 21.15 1.43 -12.64
CA ILE A 15 22.19 1.93 -11.71
C ILE A 15 23.55 2.04 -12.39
N LEU A 16 23.92 1.08 -13.25
CA LEU A 16 25.18 1.14 -13.99
C LEU A 16 25.20 2.30 -15.00
N SER A 17 24.08 2.58 -15.66
CA SER A 17 23.95 3.74 -16.57
C SER A 17 24.09 5.06 -15.83
N LEU A 18 23.49 5.19 -14.64
CA LEU A 18 23.66 6.36 -13.78
C LEU A 18 25.12 6.54 -13.32
N LYS A 19 25.76 5.44 -12.90
CA LYS A 19 27.20 5.45 -12.54
C LYS A 19 28.06 5.91 -13.72
N ALA A 20 27.82 5.39 -14.91
CA ALA A 20 28.56 5.78 -16.11
C ALA A 20 28.38 7.28 -16.44
N ARG A 21 27.15 7.79 -16.27
CA ARG A 21 26.85 9.22 -16.42
C ARG A 21 27.64 10.08 -15.42
N MET A 22 27.68 9.68 -14.16
CA MET A 22 28.47 10.37 -13.13
C MET A 22 29.97 10.38 -13.43
N ALA A 23 30.47 9.36 -14.11
CA ALA A 23 31.86 9.29 -14.59
C ALA A 23 32.13 10.09 -15.88
N GLY A 24 31.17 10.88 -16.35
CA GLY A 24 31.29 11.73 -17.54
C GLY A 24 30.88 11.08 -18.86
N ASN A 25 30.52 9.80 -18.88
CA ASN A 25 30.05 9.14 -20.10
C ASN A 25 28.67 9.69 -20.50
N ASN A 26 28.50 10.01 -21.79
CA ASN A 26 27.25 10.58 -22.32
C ASN A 26 26.81 11.86 -21.56
N ALA A 27 27.77 12.72 -21.20
CA ALA A 27 27.51 13.94 -20.46
C ALA A 27 26.61 14.96 -21.21
N ASP A 28 26.52 14.85 -22.50
CA ASP A 28 25.72 15.62 -23.43
C ASP A 28 24.24 15.13 -23.53
N LYS A 29 23.94 13.90 -23.10
CA LYS A 29 22.60 13.35 -23.23
C LYS A 29 21.72 13.71 -22.02
N PRO A 30 20.41 13.94 -22.19
CA PRO A 30 19.49 14.09 -21.08
C PRO A 30 19.45 12.80 -20.23
N LEU A 31 19.19 12.94 -18.94
CA LEU A 31 19.14 11.80 -18.03
C LEU A 31 17.95 10.90 -18.35
N ILE A 32 16.77 11.49 -18.52
CA ILE A 32 15.55 10.79 -18.92
C ILE A 32 15.48 10.81 -20.46
N ASP A 33 15.10 9.72 -21.05
CA ASP A 33 15.06 9.39 -22.48
C ASP A 33 16.42 9.36 -23.20
N GLY A 34 17.47 9.95 -22.63
CA GLY A 34 18.82 9.82 -23.17
C GLY A 34 19.65 8.70 -22.54
N ILE A 35 19.48 8.48 -21.23
CA ILE A 35 20.20 7.48 -20.43
C ILE A 35 19.25 6.44 -19.87
N VAL A 36 18.11 6.86 -19.32
CA VAL A 36 17.08 6.00 -18.74
C VAL A 36 15.76 6.30 -19.44
N GLY A 37 15.19 5.32 -20.13
CA GLY A 37 13.92 5.50 -20.83
C GLY A 37 12.73 5.67 -19.87
N LYS A 38 11.77 6.51 -20.24
CA LYS A 38 10.52 6.75 -19.47
C LYS A 38 9.77 5.45 -19.20
N ASP A 39 9.67 4.55 -20.16
CA ASP A 39 9.00 3.25 -20.00
C ASP A 39 9.64 2.39 -18.91
N ALA A 40 10.96 2.43 -18.77
CA ALA A 40 11.66 1.73 -17.70
C ALA A 40 11.30 2.36 -16.33
N LEU A 41 11.29 3.69 -16.23
CA LEU A 41 10.89 4.39 -15.02
C LEU A 41 9.45 4.05 -14.62
N TRP A 42 8.51 4.19 -15.56
CA TRP A 42 7.09 3.90 -15.32
C TRP A 42 6.81 2.40 -15.14
N SER A 43 7.78 1.52 -15.39
CA SER A 43 7.65 0.08 -15.15
C SER A 43 7.89 -0.34 -13.70
N CYS A 44 8.46 0.53 -12.87
CA CYS A 44 8.74 0.21 -11.48
C CYS A 44 7.46 0.14 -10.64
N THR A 45 7.25 -0.99 -9.98
CA THR A 45 6.14 -1.21 -9.05
C THR A 45 6.50 -0.86 -7.60
N THR A 46 7.68 -0.29 -7.36
CA THR A 46 8.21 0.04 -6.03
C THR A 46 8.22 -1.13 -5.03
N CYS A 47 8.22 -2.36 -5.52
CA CYS A 47 8.11 -3.56 -4.68
C CYS A 47 9.34 -3.88 -3.83
N GLY A 48 10.46 -3.18 -4.01
CA GLY A 48 11.71 -3.37 -3.24
C GLY A 48 12.49 -4.66 -3.51
N ALA A 49 12.10 -5.47 -4.52
CA ALA A 49 12.81 -6.73 -4.79
C ALA A 49 14.28 -6.52 -5.20
N CYS A 50 14.57 -5.48 -5.99
CA CYS A 50 15.93 -5.11 -6.39
C CYS A 50 16.80 -4.71 -5.19
N VAL A 51 16.25 -4.00 -4.22
CA VAL A 51 16.92 -3.63 -2.97
C VAL A 51 17.23 -4.88 -2.15
N LYS A 52 16.26 -5.78 -2.00
CA LYS A 52 16.38 -6.98 -1.17
C LYS A 52 17.46 -7.94 -1.66
N VAL A 53 17.64 -8.06 -2.97
CA VAL A 53 18.67 -8.96 -3.56
C VAL A 53 20.02 -8.28 -3.74
N CYS A 54 20.11 -6.97 -3.59
CA CYS A 54 21.33 -6.20 -3.75
C CYS A 54 22.18 -6.29 -2.47
N PRO A 55 23.42 -6.81 -2.50
CA PRO A 55 24.27 -6.83 -1.31
C PRO A 55 24.56 -5.44 -0.74
N ALA A 56 24.60 -4.42 -1.59
CA ALA A 56 24.79 -3.02 -1.20
C ALA A 56 23.48 -2.30 -0.85
N GLN A 57 22.33 -2.96 -0.96
CA GLN A 57 21.00 -2.43 -0.66
C GLN A 57 20.70 -1.08 -1.35
N ILE A 58 21.14 -0.91 -2.61
CA ILE A 58 20.93 0.32 -3.38
C ILE A 58 19.44 0.61 -3.48
N PRO A 59 18.97 1.80 -3.06
CA PRO A 59 17.53 2.15 -3.01
C PRO A 59 16.98 2.51 -4.40
N THR A 60 17.08 1.58 -5.34
CA THR A 60 16.66 1.78 -6.75
C THR A 60 15.24 2.33 -6.91
N PRO A 61 14.22 1.86 -6.15
CA PRO A 61 12.88 2.43 -6.24
C PRO A 61 12.83 3.93 -5.90
N ASP A 62 13.61 4.37 -4.90
CA ASP A 62 13.63 5.78 -4.48
C ASP A 62 14.28 6.65 -5.55
N ILE A 63 15.36 6.15 -6.16
CA ILE A 63 16.01 6.81 -7.30
C ILE A 63 15.02 6.97 -8.47
N ILE A 64 14.25 5.92 -8.77
CA ILE A 64 13.21 5.97 -9.82
C ILE A 64 12.11 6.97 -9.46
N VAL A 65 11.66 6.99 -8.20
CA VAL A 65 10.64 7.96 -7.75
C VAL A 65 11.14 9.40 -7.89
N GLN A 66 12.43 9.68 -7.62
CA GLN A 66 12.99 11.02 -7.86
C GLN A 66 12.94 11.43 -9.35
N MET A 67 13.25 10.50 -10.26
CA MET A 67 13.13 10.78 -11.71
C MET A 67 11.66 10.96 -12.13
N ARG A 68 10.74 10.15 -11.58
CA ARG A 68 9.29 10.36 -11.79
C ARG A 68 8.82 11.71 -11.24
N ARG A 69 9.40 12.18 -10.13
CA ARG A 69 9.08 13.49 -9.56
C ARG A 69 9.43 14.63 -10.53
N HIS A 70 10.55 14.53 -11.22
CA HIS A 70 10.90 15.46 -12.28
C HIS A 70 9.86 15.42 -13.41
N LEU A 71 9.50 14.23 -13.91
CA LEU A 71 8.47 14.08 -14.94
C LEU A 71 7.12 14.66 -14.49
N ALA A 72 6.73 14.39 -13.24
CA ALA A 72 5.44 14.81 -12.70
C ALA A 72 5.35 16.32 -12.47
N LEU A 73 6.36 16.90 -11.77
CA LEU A 73 6.28 18.26 -11.27
C LEU A 73 6.86 19.31 -12.23
N GLU A 74 7.83 18.93 -13.08
CA GLU A 74 8.47 19.84 -14.00
C GLU A 74 7.92 19.70 -15.44
N GLU A 75 7.65 18.46 -15.88
CA GLU A 75 7.19 18.21 -17.25
C GLU A 75 5.67 17.99 -17.35
N GLY A 76 4.99 17.70 -16.25
CA GLY A 76 3.56 17.33 -16.25
C GLY A 76 3.28 16.03 -17.02
N ASP A 77 4.27 15.16 -17.14
CA ASP A 77 4.23 13.95 -17.97
C ASP A 77 3.87 12.72 -17.13
N PHE A 78 2.63 12.25 -17.32
CA PHE A 78 2.08 11.08 -16.67
C PHE A 78 1.59 10.05 -17.69
N PRO A 79 1.70 8.74 -17.40
CA PRO A 79 1.00 7.70 -18.17
C PRO A 79 -0.52 7.90 -18.17
N ASP A 80 -1.16 7.47 -19.27
CA ASP A 80 -2.60 7.49 -19.40
C ASP A 80 -3.30 6.81 -18.20
N GLY A 81 -4.43 7.35 -17.77
CA GLY A 81 -5.21 6.92 -16.61
C GLY A 81 -4.69 7.40 -15.25
N LEU A 82 -3.37 7.61 -15.09
CA LEU A 82 -2.81 8.05 -13.82
C LEU A 82 -3.19 9.49 -13.47
N ALA A 83 -3.16 10.41 -14.42
CA ALA A 83 -3.53 11.81 -14.22
C ALA A 83 -4.94 11.94 -13.62
N GLN A 84 -5.90 11.19 -14.15
CA GLN A 84 -7.28 11.19 -13.62
C GLN A 84 -7.36 10.68 -12.18
N ALA A 85 -6.59 9.65 -11.83
CA ALA A 85 -6.58 9.14 -10.44
C ALA A 85 -5.95 10.15 -9.46
N LEU A 86 -4.93 10.91 -9.90
CA LEU A 86 -4.33 12.00 -9.12
C LEU A 86 -5.33 13.14 -8.90
N GLU A 87 -6.00 13.59 -9.96
CA GLU A 87 -7.03 14.64 -9.91
C GLU A 87 -8.20 14.23 -9.00
N ASN A 88 -8.73 13.02 -9.17
CA ASN A 88 -9.78 12.48 -8.31
C ASN A 88 -9.37 12.46 -6.83
N THR A 89 -8.12 12.07 -6.54
CA THR A 89 -7.65 12.00 -5.15
C THR A 89 -7.51 13.39 -4.54
N SER A 90 -7.02 14.36 -5.30
CA SER A 90 -6.97 15.76 -4.86
C SER A 90 -8.37 16.32 -4.61
N GLY A 91 -9.30 16.11 -5.54
CA GLY A 91 -10.66 16.66 -5.47
C GLY A 91 -11.53 16.00 -4.41
N VAL A 92 -11.74 14.68 -4.53
CA VAL A 92 -12.74 13.95 -3.69
C VAL A 92 -12.11 12.96 -2.70
N GLY A 93 -10.80 12.94 -2.55
CA GLY A 93 -10.10 12.12 -1.55
C GLY A 93 -10.06 10.63 -1.85
N ASN A 94 -10.30 10.21 -3.10
CA ASN A 94 -10.11 8.82 -3.52
C ASN A 94 -9.80 8.73 -5.01
N PRO A 95 -9.00 7.73 -5.45
CA PRO A 95 -8.50 7.67 -6.83
C PRO A 95 -9.56 7.34 -7.89
N TRP A 96 -10.74 6.87 -7.49
CA TRP A 96 -11.80 6.48 -8.42
C TRP A 96 -12.86 7.57 -8.64
N GLY A 97 -12.72 8.75 -8.02
CA GLY A 97 -13.71 9.82 -8.14
C GLY A 97 -15.06 9.49 -7.51
N MET A 98 -15.10 8.54 -6.59
CA MET A 98 -16.34 8.13 -5.90
C MET A 98 -16.79 9.19 -4.91
N ASP A 99 -18.11 9.34 -4.77
CA ASP A 99 -18.71 10.26 -3.82
C ASP A 99 -18.25 9.99 -2.38
N PRO A 100 -17.60 10.97 -1.71
CA PRO A 100 -17.18 10.83 -0.31
C PRO A 100 -18.33 10.49 0.64
N GLY A 101 -19.55 10.97 0.40
CA GLY A 101 -20.75 10.65 1.18
C GLY A 101 -21.11 9.16 1.14
N SER A 102 -20.64 8.43 0.15
CA SER A 102 -20.85 6.98 0.03
C SER A 102 -19.79 6.14 0.75
N ARG A 103 -18.75 6.78 1.36
CA ARG A 103 -17.60 6.09 1.94
C ARG A 103 -17.96 5.03 2.98
N LEU A 104 -18.99 5.27 3.80
CA LEU A 104 -19.44 4.36 4.85
C LEU A 104 -20.52 3.37 4.39
N ASN A 105 -20.88 3.33 3.10
CA ASN A 105 -21.92 2.43 2.59
C ASN A 105 -21.58 0.93 2.78
N TRP A 106 -20.30 0.58 2.87
CA TRP A 106 -19.86 -0.78 3.19
C TRP A 106 -20.36 -1.26 4.55
N ALA A 107 -20.57 -0.34 5.50
CA ALA A 107 -20.99 -0.63 6.87
C ALA A 107 -22.53 -0.72 7.02
N LYS A 108 -23.31 -0.50 5.96
CA LYS A 108 -24.79 -0.60 6.03
C LYS A 108 -25.23 -1.95 6.58
N GLY A 109 -26.12 -1.91 7.57
CA GLY A 109 -26.60 -3.08 8.28
C GLY A 109 -25.63 -3.65 9.34
N LEU A 110 -24.48 -3.01 9.55
CA LEU A 110 -23.59 -3.24 10.68
C LEU A 110 -23.67 -2.04 11.63
N ASP A 111 -23.67 -2.32 12.91
CA ASP A 111 -23.57 -1.28 13.95
C ASP A 111 -22.08 -0.92 14.11
N VAL A 112 -21.57 -0.04 13.27
CA VAL A 112 -20.17 0.44 13.27
C VAL A 112 -20.16 1.85 13.80
N GLU A 113 -19.43 2.07 14.89
CA GLU A 113 -19.30 3.39 15.49
C GLU A 113 -18.41 4.29 14.61
N VAL A 114 -18.89 5.49 14.31
CA VAL A 114 -18.08 6.56 13.73
C VAL A 114 -17.38 7.28 14.87
N ALA A 115 -16.08 7.48 14.75
CA ALA A 115 -15.25 8.08 15.78
C ALA A 115 -15.77 9.47 16.20
N LYS A 116 -15.74 9.73 17.51
CA LYS A 116 -16.19 10.99 18.11
C LYS A 116 -15.07 11.57 18.96
N PRO A 117 -14.85 12.88 18.92
CA PRO A 117 -13.94 13.56 19.84
C PRO A 117 -14.31 13.29 21.30
N GLY A 118 -13.29 13.09 22.14
CA GLY A 118 -13.48 12.85 23.58
C GLY A 118 -13.92 11.43 23.96
N VAL A 119 -14.00 10.52 23.02
CA VAL A 119 -14.23 9.08 23.24
C VAL A 119 -12.94 8.31 23.03
N ASP A 120 -12.55 7.49 23.99
CA ASP A 120 -11.37 6.63 23.87
C ASP A 120 -11.71 5.32 23.17
N TYR A 121 -10.91 4.95 22.18
CA TYR A 121 -11.02 3.70 21.43
C TYR A 121 -9.75 2.84 21.61
N ASP A 122 -9.90 1.52 21.58
CA ASP A 122 -8.75 0.63 21.50
C ASP A 122 -8.15 0.69 20.09
N VAL A 123 -9.02 0.70 19.07
CA VAL A 123 -8.65 0.68 17.65
C VAL A 123 -9.38 1.75 16.86
N LEU A 124 -8.64 2.53 16.09
CA LEU A 124 -9.19 3.25 14.96
C LEU A 124 -8.99 2.39 13.71
N TYR A 125 -10.08 1.90 13.12
CA TYR A 125 -9.98 1.05 11.93
C TYR A 125 -9.87 1.92 10.68
N TRP A 126 -8.67 1.94 10.09
CA TRP A 126 -8.42 2.56 8.79
C TRP A 126 -8.93 1.65 7.68
N VAL A 127 -10.08 1.97 7.11
CA VAL A 127 -10.78 1.15 6.12
C VAL A 127 -10.03 1.17 4.78
N GLY A 128 -9.53 2.32 4.38
CA GLY A 128 -8.90 2.55 3.09
C GLY A 128 -9.90 2.70 1.96
N CYS A 129 -9.49 3.34 0.88
CA CYS A 129 -10.37 3.64 -0.24
C CYS A 129 -10.88 2.38 -0.95
N SER A 130 -10.04 1.35 -1.14
CA SER A 130 -10.48 0.09 -1.76
C SER A 130 -11.62 -0.57 -0.99
N ALA A 131 -11.47 -0.75 0.33
CA ALA A 131 -12.51 -1.40 1.13
C ALA A 131 -13.75 -0.52 1.35
N SER A 132 -13.65 0.79 1.11
CA SER A 132 -14.82 1.68 1.13
C SER A 132 -15.67 1.55 -0.15
N TYR A 133 -15.07 1.36 -1.31
CA TYR A 133 -15.77 1.49 -2.59
C TYR A 133 -15.82 0.21 -3.44
N ASP A 134 -14.84 -0.70 -3.33
CA ASP A 134 -14.86 -1.95 -4.07
C ASP A 134 -15.66 -3.04 -3.36
N LYS A 135 -16.65 -3.62 -4.05
CA LYS A 135 -17.58 -4.61 -3.50
C LYS A 135 -16.88 -5.86 -2.93
N ARG A 136 -15.75 -6.28 -3.50
CA ARG A 136 -15.00 -7.43 -2.99
C ARG A 136 -14.23 -7.06 -1.73
N ALA A 137 -13.56 -5.92 -1.74
CA ALA A 137 -12.79 -5.43 -0.61
C ALA A 137 -13.70 -5.03 0.58
N GLN A 138 -14.92 -4.58 0.33
CA GLN A 138 -15.94 -4.34 1.38
C GLN A 138 -16.21 -5.57 2.24
N LYS A 139 -16.13 -6.79 1.66
CA LYS A 139 -16.28 -8.04 2.44
C LYS A 139 -15.17 -8.19 3.48
N ILE A 140 -13.96 -7.71 3.18
CA ILE A 140 -12.83 -7.73 4.12
C ILE A 140 -13.11 -6.77 5.27
N ALA A 141 -13.55 -5.53 4.98
CA ALA A 141 -13.91 -4.56 6.01
C ALA A 141 -14.99 -5.09 6.95
N ARG A 142 -16.04 -5.70 6.39
CA ARG A 142 -17.13 -6.32 7.18
C ARG A 142 -16.61 -7.46 8.06
N ALA A 143 -15.75 -8.33 7.53
CA ALA A 143 -15.14 -9.43 8.30
C ALA A 143 -14.26 -8.89 9.45
N MET A 144 -13.54 -7.79 9.25
CA MET A 144 -12.77 -7.15 10.32
C MET A 144 -13.64 -6.64 11.45
N VAL A 145 -14.83 -6.07 11.14
CA VAL A 145 -15.80 -5.67 12.15
C VAL A 145 -16.24 -6.86 13.01
N GLU A 146 -16.54 -8.00 12.39
CA GLU A 146 -16.92 -9.20 13.12
C GLU A 146 -15.78 -9.71 14.02
N ILE A 147 -14.52 -9.62 13.55
CA ILE A 147 -13.35 -9.98 14.36
C ILE A 147 -13.18 -9.04 15.55
N PHE A 148 -13.30 -7.73 15.35
CA PHE A 148 -13.23 -6.75 16.45
C PHE A 148 -14.30 -7.03 17.52
N ARG A 149 -15.54 -7.30 17.10
CA ARG A 149 -16.64 -7.63 18.00
C ARG A 149 -16.40 -8.91 18.76
N ALA A 150 -16.01 -9.98 18.07
CA ALA A 150 -15.72 -11.27 18.67
C ALA A 150 -14.59 -11.17 19.72
N ALA A 151 -13.64 -10.28 19.49
CA ALA A 151 -12.54 -10.00 20.41
C ALA A 151 -12.87 -8.99 21.52
N GLY A 152 -14.08 -8.43 21.56
CA GLY A 152 -14.44 -7.40 22.53
C GLY A 152 -13.58 -6.13 22.41
N VAL A 153 -13.19 -5.76 21.19
CA VAL A 153 -12.39 -4.55 20.90
C VAL A 153 -13.31 -3.35 20.74
N LYS A 154 -13.07 -2.31 21.48
CA LYS A 154 -13.75 -1.01 21.28
C LYS A 154 -13.10 -0.29 20.11
N PHE A 155 -13.75 -0.28 18.97
CA PHE A 155 -13.24 0.29 17.73
C PHE A 155 -14.18 1.31 17.13
N ALA A 156 -13.64 2.21 16.30
CA ALA A 156 -14.40 3.14 15.49
C ALA A 156 -13.77 3.30 14.10
N VAL A 157 -14.52 3.89 13.16
CA VAL A 157 -14.05 4.30 11.84
C VAL A 157 -14.20 5.80 11.67
N MET A 158 -13.44 6.41 10.76
CA MET A 158 -13.59 7.82 10.41
C MET A 158 -14.53 7.99 9.21
N ALA A 159 -15.45 8.95 9.28
CA ALA A 159 -16.29 9.32 8.15
C ALA A 159 -15.51 10.14 7.11
N GLU A 160 -14.61 11.00 7.58
CA GLU A 160 -13.78 11.91 6.78
C GLU A 160 -12.45 11.30 6.31
N GLU A 161 -12.21 10.00 6.49
CA GLU A 161 -11.01 9.32 6.00
C GLU A 161 -10.83 9.56 4.50
N ARG A 162 -9.65 9.99 4.09
CA ARG A 162 -9.27 10.19 2.69
C ARG A 162 -8.17 9.20 2.28
N CYS A 163 -7.94 9.07 0.98
CA CYS A 163 -6.80 8.29 0.49
C CYS A 163 -5.49 8.83 1.10
N HIS A 164 -4.64 7.94 1.56
CA HIS A 164 -3.34 8.30 2.18
C HIS A 164 -2.30 8.87 1.19
N GLY A 165 -2.61 8.94 -0.11
CA GLY A 165 -1.78 9.60 -1.13
C GLY A 165 -0.54 8.82 -1.60
N GLU A 166 -0.30 7.60 -1.11
CA GLU A 166 0.94 6.84 -1.41
C GLU A 166 1.20 6.69 -2.92
N PHE A 167 0.17 6.36 -3.70
CA PHE A 167 0.35 6.17 -5.13
C PHE A 167 0.78 7.46 -5.84
N GLY A 168 0.33 8.62 -5.37
CA GLY A 168 0.80 9.92 -5.84
C GLY A 168 2.30 10.09 -5.59
N ARG A 169 2.76 9.81 -4.35
CA ARG A 169 4.19 9.81 -4.02
C ARG A 169 5.00 8.88 -4.93
N ARG A 170 4.50 7.66 -5.19
CA ARG A 170 5.17 6.69 -6.08
C ARG A 170 5.14 7.12 -7.55
N ALA A 171 4.16 7.91 -7.92
CA ALA A 171 4.08 8.55 -9.23
C ALA A 171 4.98 9.78 -9.36
N GLY A 172 5.54 10.28 -8.26
CA GLY A 172 6.33 11.51 -8.23
C GLY A 172 5.54 12.77 -7.88
N GLU A 173 4.20 12.65 -7.71
CA GLU A 173 3.34 13.76 -7.30
C GLU A 173 3.41 13.93 -5.77
N GLU A 174 4.53 14.51 -5.33
CA GLU A 174 4.84 14.67 -3.91
C GLU A 174 3.93 15.67 -3.23
N TYR A 175 3.48 16.72 -3.95
CA TYR A 175 2.60 17.73 -3.38
C TYR A 175 1.25 17.13 -2.97
N LEU A 176 0.64 16.31 -3.84
CA LEU A 176 -0.57 15.57 -3.52
C LEU A 176 -0.39 14.68 -2.28
N PHE A 177 0.76 13.99 -2.20
CA PHE A 177 1.03 13.13 -1.05
C PHE A 177 1.13 13.93 0.25
N GLN A 178 1.87 15.05 0.25
CA GLN A 178 2.03 15.89 1.44
C GLN A 178 0.70 16.50 1.89
N THR A 179 -0.10 16.98 0.95
CA THR A 179 -1.45 17.51 1.24
C THR A 179 -2.34 16.43 1.84
N ALA A 180 -2.41 15.25 1.22
CA ALA A 180 -3.21 14.14 1.73
C ALA A 180 -2.73 13.67 3.11
N ALA A 181 -1.42 13.66 3.36
CA ALA A 181 -0.87 13.32 4.67
C ALA A 181 -1.26 14.35 5.73
N ALA A 182 -1.13 15.65 5.44
CA ALA A 182 -1.49 16.72 6.36
C ALA A 182 -2.99 16.68 6.73
N GLU A 183 -3.88 16.56 5.75
CA GLU A 183 -5.33 16.45 5.96
C GLU A 183 -5.71 15.23 6.81
N ASN A 184 -5.11 14.08 6.54
CA ASN A 184 -5.37 12.86 7.30
C ASN A 184 -4.80 12.94 8.73
N ILE A 185 -3.62 13.53 8.94
CA ILE A 185 -3.03 13.73 10.26
C ILE A 185 -3.89 14.67 11.09
N GLU A 186 -4.36 15.77 10.50
CA GLU A 186 -5.29 16.69 11.15
C GLU A 186 -6.58 15.97 11.57
N SER A 187 -7.15 15.15 10.69
CA SER A 187 -8.35 14.38 10.99
C SER A 187 -8.12 13.35 12.10
N LEU A 188 -7.00 12.61 12.05
CA LEU A 188 -6.62 11.63 13.07
C LEU A 188 -6.41 12.26 14.44
N SER A 189 -5.86 13.48 14.49
CA SER A 189 -5.57 14.19 15.75
C SER A 189 -6.81 14.56 16.56
N LYS A 190 -8.00 14.53 15.97
CA LYS A 190 -9.28 14.82 16.63
C LYS A 190 -9.75 13.68 17.56
N TYR A 191 -9.18 12.48 17.43
CA TYR A 191 -9.67 11.27 18.08
C TYR A 191 -8.63 10.66 19.02
N SER A 192 -9.15 10.02 20.08
CA SER A 192 -8.33 9.27 21.04
C SER A 192 -8.42 7.77 20.75
N PHE A 193 -7.29 7.15 20.43
CA PHE A 193 -7.17 5.71 20.17
C PHE A 193 -5.78 5.20 20.52
N LYS A 194 -5.68 3.90 20.82
CA LYS A 194 -4.39 3.28 21.15
C LYS A 194 -3.58 2.93 19.92
N GLU A 195 -4.24 2.41 18.86
CA GLU A 195 -3.59 2.02 17.61
C GLU A 195 -4.52 2.12 16.41
N ILE A 196 -3.92 2.27 15.22
CA ILE A 196 -4.62 2.18 13.93
C ILE A 196 -4.43 0.76 13.39
N VAL A 197 -5.52 0.11 13.01
CA VAL A 197 -5.49 -1.15 12.27
C VAL A 197 -5.84 -0.91 10.81
N ALA A 198 -4.98 -1.33 9.87
CA ALA A 198 -5.20 -1.19 8.44
C ALA A 198 -5.12 -2.55 7.73
N ALA A 199 -6.10 -2.86 6.87
CA ALA A 199 -6.11 -4.09 6.10
C ALA A 199 -5.28 -4.00 4.81
N CYS A 200 -5.23 -2.82 4.19
CA CYS A 200 -4.44 -2.59 2.99
C CYS A 200 -2.95 -2.47 3.32
N PRO A 201 -2.06 -3.26 2.68
CA PRO A 201 -0.61 -3.19 2.91
C PRO A 201 0.00 -1.82 2.62
N HIS A 202 -0.51 -1.11 1.62
CA HIS A 202 -0.06 0.23 1.25
C HIS A 202 -0.46 1.26 2.32
N CYS A 203 -1.73 1.26 2.77
CA CYS A 203 -2.19 2.13 3.86
C CYS A 203 -1.35 1.89 5.12
N PHE A 204 -1.18 0.61 5.51
CA PHE A 204 -0.37 0.23 6.67
C PHE A 204 1.06 0.80 6.58
N ASN A 205 1.74 0.56 5.45
CA ASN A 205 3.11 1.02 5.26
C ASN A 205 3.22 2.55 5.32
N THR A 206 2.31 3.24 4.66
CA THR A 206 2.33 4.70 4.57
C THR A 206 2.08 5.36 5.92
N LEU A 207 1.03 4.93 6.62
CA LEU A 207 0.71 5.44 7.96
C LEU A 207 1.83 5.16 8.96
N LYS A 208 2.47 3.97 8.89
CA LYS A 208 3.50 3.55 9.82
C LYS A 208 4.87 4.17 9.54
N ASN A 209 5.31 4.19 8.27
CA ASN A 209 6.69 4.48 7.91
C ASN A 209 6.88 5.84 7.24
N GLU A 210 5.84 6.42 6.66
CA GLU A 210 5.95 7.65 5.87
C GLU A 210 5.29 8.85 6.55
N TYR A 211 4.14 8.69 7.20
CA TYR A 211 3.50 9.77 7.98
C TYR A 211 4.36 10.29 9.13
N PRO A 212 5.21 9.49 9.81
CA PRO A 212 6.13 10.02 10.84
C PRO A 212 7.13 11.08 10.37
N GLN A 213 7.23 11.33 9.05
CA GLN A 213 8.02 12.43 8.47
C GLN A 213 7.35 13.80 8.70
N PHE A 214 6.06 13.82 8.99
CA PHE A 214 5.27 15.02 9.23
C PHE A 214 5.02 15.21 10.72
N GLU A 215 4.90 16.47 11.13
CA GLU A 215 4.52 16.81 12.50
C GLU A 215 3.16 16.22 12.84
N GLY A 216 3.02 15.64 14.04
CA GLY A 216 1.81 14.94 14.45
C GLY A 216 1.53 13.59 13.77
N GLY A 217 2.34 13.17 12.78
CA GLY A 217 2.12 11.96 11.99
C GLY A 217 2.61 10.64 12.62
N ARG A 218 2.98 10.63 13.91
CA ARG A 218 3.46 9.43 14.62
C ARG A 218 2.32 8.72 15.32
N PHE A 219 1.87 7.61 14.74
CA PHE A 219 0.83 6.74 15.28
C PHE A 219 1.35 5.33 15.49
N THR A 220 0.75 4.61 16.44
CA THR A 220 0.92 3.15 16.51
C THR A 220 0.06 2.53 15.41
N VAL A 221 0.68 1.93 14.39
CA VAL A 221 -0.03 1.34 13.24
C VAL A 221 0.28 -0.15 13.15
N VAL A 222 -0.76 -0.96 13.04
CA VAL A 222 -0.67 -2.42 12.99
C VAL A 222 -1.40 -2.92 11.73
N SER A 223 -0.82 -3.87 11.02
CA SER A 223 -1.55 -4.52 9.92
C SER A 223 -2.61 -5.47 10.47
N HIS A 224 -3.71 -5.65 9.75
CA HIS A 224 -4.78 -6.56 10.14
C HIS A 224 -4.28 -7.98 10.45
N VAL A 225 -3.30 -8.50 9.69
CA VAL A 225 -2.76 -9.84 9.94
C VAL A 225 -1.98 -9.93 11.25
N GLN A 226 -1.21 -8.89 11.62
CA GLN A 226 -0.54 -8.82 12.91
C GLN A 226 -1.56 -8.72 14.05
N PHE A 227 -2.58 -7.87 13.86
CA PHE A 227 -3.64 -7.70 14.85
C PHE A 227 -4.40 -9.01 15.10
N ILE A 228 -4.82 -9.72 14.06
CA ILE A 228 -5.51 -11.01 14.17
C ILE A 228 -4.60 -12.07 14.81
N ALA A 229 -3.33 -12.15 14.39
CA ALA A 229 -2.38 -13.10 14.99
C ALA A 229 -2.21 -12.86 16.50
N ARG A 230 -2.11 -11.59 16.91
CA ARG A 230 -2.06 -11.20 18.32
C ARG A 230 -3.33 -11.62 19.09
N LEU A 231 -4.53 -11.40 18.52
CA LEU A 231 -5.78 -11.84 19.14
C LEU A 231 -5.88 -13.36 19.32
N LEU A 232 -5.31 -14.12 18.39
CA LEU A 232 -5.22 -15.59 18.49
C LEU A 232 -4.25 -16.02 19.59
N GLU A 233 -3.09 -15.40 19.67
CA GLU A 233 -2.07 -15.66 20.71
C GLU A 233 -2.59 -15.30 22.11
N GLU A 234 -3.32 -14.21 22.24
CA GLU A 234 -3.99 -13.76 23.48
C GLU A 234 -5.27 -14.56 23.80
N LYS A 235 -5.67 -15.50 22.94
CA LYS A 235 -6.90 -16.29 23.06
C LYS A 235 -8.18 -15.44 23.16
N ARG A 236 -8.17 -14.26 22.60
CA ARG A 236 -9.34 -13.36 22.55
C ARG A 236 -10.33 -13.75 21.48
N ILE A 237 -9.90 -14.50 20.49
CA ILE A 237 -10.74 -15.12 19.47
C ILE A 237 -10.41 -16.61 19.34
N THR A 238 -11.45 -17.41 19.09
CA THR A 238 -11.32 -18.84 18.77
C THR A 238 -11.93 -19.05 17.39
N PRO A 239 -11.10 -19.23 16.34
CA PRO A 239 -11.63 -19.43 15.00
C PRO A 239 -12.32 -20.79 14.87
N LYS A 240 -13.34 -20.85 14.02
CA LYS A 240 -13.88 -22.13 13.55
C LYS A 240 -12.94 -22.67 12.46
N LEU A 241 -12.77 -23.99 12.43
CA LEU A 241 -12.03 -24.65 11.37
C LEU A 241 -12.72 -24.41 10.03
N ALA A 242 -11.98 -23.94 9.05
CA ALA A 242 -12.50 -23.71 7.72
C ALA A 242 -12.63 -25.04 6.96
N GLN A 243 -13.78 -25.29 6.35
CA GLN A 243 -13.95 -26.35 5.37
C GLN A 243 -13.47 -25.85 4.00
N ALA A 244 -12.15 -25.74 3.82
CA ALA A 244 -11.56 -25.27 2.59
C ALA A 244 -10.56 -26.32 2.06
N GLY A 245 -10.44 -26.41 0.75
CA GLY A 245 -9.34 -27.14 0.11
C GLY A 245 -7.99 -26.46 0.35
N SER A 246 -6.95 -26.99 -0.25
CA SER A 246 -5.61 -26.39 -0.19
C SER A 246 -5.62 -24.96 -0.74
N VAL A 247 -4.91 -24.07 -0.04
CA VAL A 247 -4.75 -22.67 -0.44
C VAL A 247 -3.29 -22.35 -0.64
N THR A 248 -3.01 -21.33 -1.45
CA THR A 248 -1.72 -20.67 -1.51
C THR A 248 -1.85 -19.24 -1.04
N PHE A 249 -0.78 -18.66 -0.46
CA PHE A 249 -0.77 -17.30 0.04
C PHE A 249 0.25 -16.46 -0.72
N HIS A 250 -0.20 -15.33 -1.26
CA HIS A 250 0.67 -14.35 -1.87
C HIS A 250 1.17 -13.35 -0.82
N ASP A 251 2.48 -13.33 -0.58
CA ASP A 251 3.11 -12.38 0.33
C ASP A 251 3.17 -10.99 -0.31
N ALA A 252 2.28 -10.10 0.10
CA ALA A 252 2.28 -8.71 -0.36
C ALA A 252 3.61 -8.03 -0.03
N CYS A 253 4.24 -7.38 -1.03
CA CYS A 253 5.57 -6.81 -0.87
C CYS A 253 5.66 -5.76 0.25
N TYR A 254 4.63 -4.95 0.44
CA TYR A 254 4.58 -3.95 1.51
C TYR A 254 4.38 -4.54 2.92
N LEU A 255 3.93 -5.79 3.04
CA LEU A 255 3.97 -6.53 4.30
C LEU A 255 5.30 -7.28 4.46
N ALA A 256 5.58 -8.21 3.56
CA ALA A 256 6.69 -9.14 3.73
C ALA A 256 8.06 -8.49 3.47
N ARG A 257 8.21 -7.72 2.38
CA ARG A 257 9.51 -7.19 1.96
C ARG A 257 9.87 -5.88 2.64
N HIS A 258 8.92 -4.95 2.69
CA HIS A 258 9.13 -3.64 3.31
C HIS A 258 9.02 -3.65 4.84
N ASN A 259 8.19 -4.55 5.41
CA ASN A 259 7.90 -4.57 6.84
C ASN A 259 8.23 -5.89 7.56
N GLY A 260 8.75 -6.91 6.88
CA GLY A 260 9.14 -8.18 7.48
C GLY A 260 7.98 -9.06 7.97
N ILE A 261 6.74 -8.74 7.60
CA ILE A 261 5.53 -9.43 8.04
C ILE A 261 5.24 -10.59 7.10
N GLY A 262 5.73 -11.78 7.44
CA GLY A 262 5.48 -13.01 6.66
C GLY A 262 4.95 -14.17 7.52
N ARG A 263 5.18 -14.12 8.84
CA ARG A 263 4.75 -15.17 9.78
C ARG A 263 3.25 -15.08 10.09
N ASP A 264 2.74 -13.89 10.35
CA ASP A 264 1.39 -13.69 10.87
C ASP A 264 0.28 -14.24 9.97
N PRO A 265 0.31 -14.07 8.63
CA PRO A 265 -0.66 -14.73 7.75
C PRO A 265 -0.68 -16.25 7.89
N ARG A 266 0.48 -16.86 8.07
CA ARG A 266 0.62 -18.32 8.23
C ARG A 266 0.08 -18.79 9.58
N THR A 267 0.32 -18.03 10.64
CA THR A 267 -0.28 -18.26 11.96
C THR A 267 -1.80 -18.28 11.88
N ILE A 268 -2.40 -17.32 11.15
CA ILE A 268 -3.85 -17.26 10.97
C ILE A 268 -4.36 -18.46 10.18
N LEU A 269 -3.73 -18.79 9.04
CA LEU A 269 -4.14 -19.92 8.19
C LEU A 269 -4.06 -21.25 8.94
N ASN A 270 -3.00 -21.46 9.72
CA ASN A 270 -2.87 -22.64 10.57
C ASN A 270 -3.96 -22.69 11.66
N ALA A 271 -4.28 -21.56 12.29
CA ALA A 271 -5.30 -21.51 13.34
C ALA A 271 -6.71 -21.84 12.83
N ILE A 272 -7.01 -21.53 11.57
CA ILE A 272 -8.29 -21.92 10.94
C ILE A 272 -8.26 -23.30 10.26
N GLY A 273 -7.14 -24.02 10.37
CA GLY A 273 -7.00 -25.39 9.85
C GLY A 273 -6.96 -25.52 8.34
N VAL A 274 -6.58 -24.48 7.61
CA VAL A 274 -6.50 -24.49 6.14
C VAL A 274 -5.15 -25.05 5.69
N PRO A 275 -5.10 -26.12 4.86
CA PRO A 275 -3.86 -26.65 4.30
C PRO A 275 -3.19 -25.61 3.39
N LEU A 276 -2.04 -25.08 3.81
CA LEU A 276 -1.28 -24.10 3.05
C LEU A 276 -0.26 -24.81 2.15
N VAL A 277 -0.38 -24.61 0.84
CA VAL A 277 0.63 -24.98 -0.16
C VAL A 277 1.48 -23.76 -0.46
N GLU A 278 2.71 -23.75 0.02
CA GLU A 278 3.61 -22.64 -0.18
C GLU A 278 4.12 -22.58 -1.63
N PRO A 279 4.05 -21.40 -2.28
CA PRO A 279 4.69 -21.24 -3.58
C PRO A 279 6.21 -21.24 -3.45
N GLU A 280 6.91 -21.61 -4.53
CA GLU A 280 8.38 -21.58 -4.58
C GLU A 280 8.92 -20.20 -4.17
N ARG A 281 8.33 -19.12 -4.71
CA ARG A 281 8.67 -17.75 -4.37
C ARG A 281 7.69 -17.18 -3.34
N ARG A 282 8.12 -17.12 -2.09
CA ARG A 282 7.33 -16.67 -0.94
C ARG A 282 8.10 -15.72 -0.04
N GLY A 283 7.43 -15.12 0.92
CA GLY A 283 8.00 -14.16 1.87
C GLY A 283 8.66 -12.98 1.15
N CYS A 284 9.87 -12.65 1.53
CA CYS A 284 10.64 -11.56 0.90
C CYS A 284 10.98 -11.82 -0.58
N ASN A 285 10.95 -13.08 -1.04
CA ASN A 285 11.24 -13.47 -2.42
C ASN A 285 9.99 -13.59 -3.30
N ALA A 286 8.79 -13.32 -2.75
CA ALA A 286 7.55 -13.40 -3.50
C ALA A 286 7.58 -12.57 -4.79
N LEU A 287 6.88 -13.02 -5.83
CA LEU A 287 6.64 -12.21 -7.02
C LEU A 287 5.87 -10.94 -6.63
N CYS A 288 5.98 -9.92 -7.46
CA CYS A 288 5.16 -8.72 -7.31
C CYS A 288 3.79 -8.94 -7.94
N CYS A 289 2.73 -8.45 -7.31
CA CYS A 289 1.36 -8.49 -7.87
C CYS A 289 1.15 -7.54 -9.06
N GLY A 290 2.12 -6.66 -9.33
CA GLY A 290 2.04 -5.72 -10.45
C GLY A 290 1.32 -4.40 -10.15
N ALA A 291 0.58 -4.27 -9.06
CA ALA A 291 -0.30 -3.12 -8.80
C ALA A 291 0.39 -1.91 -8.14
N GLY A 292 1.51 -2.13 -7.41
CA GLY A 292 2.24 -1.06 -6.72
C GLY A 292 2.88 -0.03 -7.66
N GLY A 293 3.44 1.05 -7.08
CA GLY A 293 4.09 2.11 -7.86
C GLY A 293 3.14 2.84 -8.80
N ALA A 294 1.88 2.98 -8.39
CA ALA A 294 0.78 3.57 -9.16
C ALA A 294 0.33 2.75 -10.40
N GLN A 295 0.88 1.55 -10.63
CA GLN A 295 0.59 0.75 -11.83
C GLN A 295 -0.89 0.38 -12.02
N ILE A 296 -1.65 0.28 -10.93
CA ILE A 296 -3.08 -0.05 -10.99
C ILE A 296 -3.91 1.02 -11.72
N PHE A 297 -3.37 2.23 -11.85
CA PHE A 297 -4.03 3.37 -12.51
C PHE A 297 -3.45 3.68 -13.89
N MET A 298 -2.49 2.85 -14.38
CA MET A 298 -1.84 3.06 -15.67
C MET A 298 -2.33 2.04 -16.68
N ASP A 299 -2.80 2.51 -17.84
CA ASP A 299 -3.11 1.65 -18.97
C ASP A 299 -1.81 1.19 -19.65
N LYS A 300 -1.54 -0.10 -19.59
CA LYS A 300 -0.36 -0.72 -20.22
C LYS A 300 -0.75 -2.00 -20.96
N PRO A 301 -1.14 -1.88 -22.23
CA PRO A 301 -1.63 -3.02 -23.02
C PRO A 301 -0.58 -4.10 -23.32
N SER A 302 0.72 -3.84 -23.12
CA SER A 302 1.81 -4.74 -23.50
C SER A 302 2.37 -5.61 -22.39
N ARG A 303 1.79 -5.62 -21.19
CA ARG A 303 2.29 -6.43 -20.07
C ARG A 303 1.51 -7.72 -19.89
N ILE A 304 2.25 -8.79 -19.62
CA ILE A 304 1.65 -9.99 -19.02
C ILE A 304 1.09 -9.58 -17.66
N ASN A 305 -0.22 -9.64 -17.50
CA ASN A 305 -0.85 -9.48 -16.18
C ASN A 305 -0.35 -10.62 -15.28
N ILE A 306 0.27 -10.27 -14.19
CA ILE A 306 0.78 -11.21 -13.18
C ILE A 306 -0.39 -11.60 -12.25
#